data_f1ea0d20735ab92afd8b0d74e39495c8
#
_entry.id   f1ea0d20735ab92afd8b0d74e39495c8
#
_cell.length_a   1.000
_cell.length_b   1.000
_cell.length_c   1.000
_cell.angle_alpha   90.00
_cell.angle_beta   90.00
_cell.angle_gamma   90.00
#
_symmetry.space_group_name_H-M   'P 1'
#
loop_
_entity.id
_entity.type
_entity.pdbx_description
1 polymer ?
#
loop_
_entity_poly.entity_id
_entity_poly.type
_entity_poly.pdbx_seq_one_letter_code
_entity_poly.pdbx_strand_id
1 'polypeptide(L)'
;KDYQVHYGGTAYITGSVPQMIREDVQSLVKAGIFIMVVILLFNLRSIPGVLMVLMVIIFSLVSMIGFMGWAYHFTGGDQFLFALLNTSMPIILLTIANSDGVHVVTKFFREMRFKKDVREALETTMDSLLTPIFLTSITTIAAFLTMTLSPLNSLVGYGFCISLGITWAWLLSSLMLPAIINLKKWDYNSKAITMPSLFERWVNSGGAMVLKYPKHVFSVGIILVIVGLSGLYKVTVDVNLASFFKPGTEIRDSMAFMDDEMTGSIDLRIRVEGDLKDPALLKRMDSLLSFVETNNEKVSVTYSIANIVKQMHRIVMDDDPKYEKIPDQRGKINNLFTMYSMSGDPDDLSTLIDYDYSVGLVTVLSRVMTTEEVFSFVVMVSDYIKSYFNDGLQVDVTGMIVVIRDMVILIIRSSSLSIISSLLIIGIIAS
;
A
#
# COMPACT_ATOMS: atom_id res chain seq x y z
N LYS A 1 -40.50 -8.48 -0.84
CA LYS A 1 -39.40 -8.59 0.14
C LYS A 1 -38.13 -8.25 -0.63
N ASP A 2 -37.50 -7.15 -0.30
CA ASP A 2 -36.20 -6.78 -0.86
C ASP A 2 -35.17 -7.70 -0.21
N TYR A 3 -34.58 -8.58 -0.98
CA TYR A 3 -33.46 -9.41 -0.54
C TYR A 3 -32.18 -8.59 -0.64
N GLN A 4 -31.43 -8.53 0.45
CA GLN A 4 -30.11 -7.94 0.45
C GLN A 4 -29.08 -9.05 0.14
N VAL A 5 -28.29 -8.85 -0.91
CA VAL A 5 -27.26 -9.80 -1.35
C VAL A 5 -25.90 -9.22 -0.97
N HIS A 6 -25.09 -9.99 -0.25
CA HIS A 6 -23.74 -9.63 0.13
C HIS A 6 -22.73 -10.45 -0.68
N TYR A 7 -21.75 -9.78 -1.29
CA TYR A 7 -20.68 -10.41 -2.05
C TYR A 7 -19.41 -10.40 -1.23
N GLY A 8 -18.73 -11.53 -1.12
CA GLY A 8 -17.49 -11.64 -0.36
C GLY A 8 -16.49 -12.59 -1.01
N GLY A 9 -15.35 -12.72 -0.34
CA GLY A 9 -14.24 -13.56 -0.76
C GLY A 9 -13.21 -12.86 -1.63
N THR A 10 -12.04 -13.48 -1.73
CA THR A 10 -10.85 -12.91 -2.40
C THR A 10 -11.11 -12.54 -3.85
N ALA A 11 -11.90 -13.34 -4.58
CA ALA A 11 -12.22 -13.07 -5.98
C ALA A 11 -13.02 -11.77 -6.17
N TYR A 12 -14.02 -11.54 -5.31
CA TYR A 12 -14.82 -10.32 -5.35
C TYR A 12 -13.99 -9.08 -5.01
N ILE A 13 -13.17 -9.17 -3.95
CA ILE A 13 -12.26 -8.08 -3.55
C ILE A 13 -11.29 -7.76 -4.68
N THR A 14 -10.64 -8.78 -5.24
CA THR A 14 -9.66 -8.60 -6.34
C THR A 14 -10.29 -8.00 -7.59
N GLY A 15 -11.54 -8.35 -7.90
CA GLY A 15 -12.28 -7.82 -9.06
C GLY A 15 -12.77 -6.38 -8.86
N SER A 16 -13.19 -6.00 -7.64
CA SER A 16 -13.79 -4.70 -7.34
C SER A 16 -12.77 -3.60 -7.05
N VAL A 17 -11.64 -3.94 -6.42
CA VAL A 17 -10.58 -2.99 -6.03
C VAL A 17 -10.06 -2.15 -7.20
N PRO A 18 -9.75 -2.69 -8.41
CA PRO A 18 -9.24 -1.87 -9.52
C PRO A 18 -10.18 -0.76 -9.96
N GLN A 19 -11.49 -1.00 -9.96
CA GLN A 19 -12.46 0.02 -10.31
C GLN A 19 -12.52 1.12 -9.25
N MET A 20 -12.57 0.76 -7.96
CA MET A 20 -12.55 1.72 -6.84
C MET A 20 -11.27 2.58 -6.86
N ILE A 21 -10.11 1.96 -7.11
CA ILE A 21 -8.85 2.67 -7.27
C ILE A 21 -8.95 3.72 -8.37
N ARG A 22 -9.48 3.35 -9.53
CA ARG A 22 -9.60 4.27 -10.67
C ARG A 22 -10.50 5.47 -10.36
N GLU A 23 -11.62 5.25 -9.69
CA GLU A 23 -12.56 6.31 -9.29
C GLU A 23 -11.93 7.24 -8.25
N ASP A 24 -11.27 6.68 -7.23
CA ASP A 24 -10.58 7.44 -6.18
C ASP A 24 -9.44 8.29 -6.75
N VAL A 25 -8.56 7.72 -7.59
CA VAL A 25 -7.47 8.46 -8.22
C VAL A 25 -8.00 9.62 -9.05
N GLN A 26 -9.04 9.40 -9.86
CA GLN A 26 -9.63 10.47 -10.65
C GLN A 26 -10.21 11.58 -9.79
N SER A 27 -10.91 11.22 -8.72
CA SER A 27 -11.51 12.18 -7.78
C SER A 27 -10.44 12.98 -7.04
N LEU A 28 -9.42 12.30 -6.50
CA LEU A 28 -8.33 12.92 -5.76
C LEU A 28 -7.46 13.82 -6.63
N VAL A 29 -7.14 13.42 -7.86
CA VAL A 29 -6.38 14.25 -8.80
C VAL A 29 -7.16 15.48 -9.20
N LYS A 30 -8.48 15.37 -9.50
CA LYS A 30 -9.34 16.52 -9.79
C LYS A 30 -9.39 17.50 -8.61
N ALA A 31 -9.63 16.99 -7.40
CA ALA A 31 -9.66 17.79 -6.18
C ALA A 31 -8.29 18.45 -5.90
N GLY A 32 -7.21 17.70 -6.05
CA GLY A 32 -5.84 18.20 -5.88
C GLY A 32 -5.50 19.33 -6.85
N ILE A 33 -5.81 19.15 -8.14
CA ILE A 33 -5.60 20.20 -9.15
C ILE A 33 -6.48 21.43 -8.84
N PHE A 34 -7.73 21.24 -8.46
CA PHE A 34 -8.62 22.36 -8.12
C PHE A 34 -8.08 23.18 -6.94
N ILE A 35 -7.74 22.52 -5.82
CA ILE A 35 -7.17 23.18 -4.64
C ILE A 35 -5.86 23.89 -4.99
N MET A 36 -5.01 23.24 -5.78
CA MET A 36 -3.73 23.81 -6.21
C MET A 36 -3.94 25.05 -7.10
N VAL A 37 -4.86 25.02 -8.06
CA VAL A 37 -5.20 26.19 -8.89
C VAL A 37 -5.65 27.36 -8.02
N VAL A 38 -6.51 27.11 -7.03
CA VAL A 38 -6.97 28.14 -6.08
C VAL A 38 -5.78 28.74 -5.32
N ILE A 39 -4.91 27.91 -4.75
CA ILE A 39 -3.71 28.37 -4.01
C ILE A 39 -2.78 29.17 -4.93
N LEU A 40 -2.52 28.67 -6.15
CA LEU A 40 -1.69 29.35 -7.14
C LEU A 40 -2.24 30.70 -7.55
N LEU A 41 -3.56 30.83 -7.77
CA LEU A 41 -4.21 32.09 -8.11
C LEU A 41 -4.04 33.11 -6.97
N PHE A 42 -4.19 32.69 -5.72
CA PHE A 42 -3.98 33.56 -4.55
C PHE A 42 -2.52 33.98 -4.41
N ASN A 43 -1.58 33.08 -4.67
CA ASN A 43 -0.15 33.33 -4.52
C ASN A 43 0.41 34.17 -5.69
N LEU A 44 0.21 33.71 -6.92
CA LEU A 44 0.81 34.33 -8.11
C LEU A 44 0.03 35.55 -8.64
N ARG A 45 -1.27 35.62 -8.36
CA ARG A 45 -2.17 36.70 -8.85
C ARG A 45 -2.06 36.96 -10.37
N SER A 46 -1.69 35.93 -11.12
CA SER A 46 -1.43 35.96 -12.54
C SER A 46 -1.93 34.67 -13.19
N ILE A 47 -2.98 34.79 -13.99
CA ILE A 47 -3.51 33.64 -14.74
C ILE A 47 -2.42 33.02 -15.62
N PRO A 48 -1.62 33.78 -16.41
CA PRO A 48 -0.55 33.20 -17.18
C PRO A 48 0.51 32.47 -16.32
N GLY A 49 0.87 33.03 -15.17
CA GLY A 49 1.79 32.37 -14.23
C GLY A 49 1.25 31.04 -13.74
N VAL A 50 -0.02 31.00 -13.37
CA VAL A 50 -0.71 29.75 -12.95
C VAL A 50 -0.72 28.73 -14.08
N LEU A 51 -1.08 29.13 -15.31
CA LEU A 51 -1.09 28.21 -16.46
C LEU A 51 0.30 27.64 -16.78
N MET A 52 1.36 28.43 -16.63
CA MET A 52 2.74 27.97 -16.84
C MET A 52 3.15 26.92 -15.82
N VAL A 53 2.83 27.13 -14.53
CA VAL A 53 3.09 26.16 -13.46
C VAL A 53 2.27 24.88 -13.69
N LEU A 54 1.00 25.02 -14.01
CA LEU A 54 0.13 23.87 -14.33
C LEU A 54 0.65 23.06 -15.52
N MET A 55 1.20 23.73 -16.55
CA MET A 55 1.78 23.03 -17.69
C MET A 55 2.97 22.16 -17.28
N VAL A 56 3.87 22.66 -16.44
CA VAL A 56 5.00 21.87 -15.91
C VAL A 56 4.48 20.63 -15.17
N ILE A 57 3.47 20.81 -14.31
CA ILE A 57 2.90 19.72 -13.51
C ILE A 57 2.23 18.67 -14.39
N ILE A 58 1.37 19.09 -15.32
CA ILE A 58 0.66 18.18 -16.20
C ILE A 58 1.63 17.40 -17.09
N PHE A 59 2.63 18.06 -17.65
CA PHE A 59 3.63 17.38 -18.49
C PHE A 59 4.49 16.41 -17.67
N SER A 60 4.82 16.73 -16.43
CA SER A 60 5.54 15.81 -15.53
C SER A 60 4.70 14.58 -15.21
N LEU A 61 3.40 14.76 -14.92
CA LEU A 61 2.46 13.66 -14.69
C LEU A 61 2.31 12.75 -15.91
N VAL A 62 2.09 13.35 -17.08
CA VAL A 62 1.94 12.61 -18.33
C VAL A 62 3.23 11.82 -18.65
N SER A 63 4.40 12.44 -18.43
CA SER A 63 5.69 11.80 -18.66
C SER A 63 5.91 10.63 -17.68
N MET A 64 5.56 10.79 -16.40
CA MET A 64 5.67 9.73 -15.39
C MET A 64 4.76 8.54 -15.72
N ILE A 65 3.48 8.79 -15.98
CA ILE A 65 2.50 7.73 -16.28
C ILE A 65 2.81 7.09 -17.64
N GLY A 66 3.16 7.91 -18.63
CA GLY A 66 3.56 7.42 -19.95
C GLY A 66 4.79 6.53 -19.90
N PHE A 67 5.80 6.94 -19.12
CA PHE A 67 6.98 6.10 -18.88
C PHE A 67 6.61 4.77 -18.23
N MET A 68 5.76 4.79 -17.19
CA MET A 68 5.30 3.58 -16.53
C MET A 68 4.65 2.59 -17.52
N GLY A 69 3.79 3.10 -18.42
CA GLY A 69 3.17 2.29 -19.48
C GLY A 69 4.18 1.72 -20.48
N TRP A 70 5.13 2.54 -20.93
CA TRP A 70 6.19 2.09 -21.84
C TRP A 70 7.13 1.10 -21.18
N ALA A 71 7.52 1.33 -19.92
CA ALA A 71 8.39 0.43 -19.18
C ALA A 71 7.72 -0.95 -19.02
N TYR A 72 6.42 -0.99 -18.70
CA TYR A 72 5.67 -2.26 -18.67
C TYR A 72 5.62 -2.93 -20.04
N HIS A 73 5.32 -2.17 -21.10
CA HIS A 73 5.22 -2.72 -22.46
C HIS A 73 6.55 -3.36 -22.94
N PHE A 74 7.69 -2.74 -22.64
CA PHE A 74 8.99 -3.24 -23.10
C PHE A 74 9.59 -4.31 -22.21
N THR A 75 9.34 -4.26 -20.90
CA THR A 75 9.99 -5.17 -19.95
C THR A 75 9.08 -6.33 -19.50
N GLY A 76 7.76 -6.16 -19.61
CA GLY A 76 6.79 -7.09 -19.01
C GLY A 76 6.87 -7.15 -17.48
N GLY A 77 7.60 -6.20 -16.87
CA GLY A 77 7.89 -6.25 -15.41
C GLY A 77 6.70 -5.82 -14.57
N ASP A 78 6.26 -6.68 -13.66
CA ASP A 78 5.11 -6.44 -12.76
C ASP A 78 5.27 -5.21 -11.86
N GLN A 79 6.51 -4.75 -11.62
CA GLN A 79 6.79 -3.53 -10.86
C GLN A 79 6.20 -2.27 -11.50
N PHE A 80 5.94 -2.28 -12.81
CA PHE A 80 5.35 -1.15 -13.54
C PHE A 80 3.83 -1.26 -13.72
N LEU A 81 3.19 -2.28 -13.13
CA LEU A 81 1.73 -2.34 -13.08
C LEU A 81 1.17 -1.28 -12.13
N PHE A 82 0.07 -0.66 -12.54
CA PHE A 82 -0.60 0.33 -11.68
C PHE A 82 -1.41 -0.38 -10.60
N ALA A 83 -0.82 -0.51 -9.41
CA ALA A 83 -1.40 -1.17 -8.23
C ALA A 83 -1.93 -0.16 -7.21
N LEU A 84 -2.54 -0.66 -6.12
CA LEU A 84 -3.13 0.14 -5.05
C LEU A 84 -2.14 1.19 -4.48
N LEU A 85 -0.89 0.81 -4.25
CA LEU A 85 0.15 1.73 -3.75
C LEU A 85 0.40 2.90 -4.70
N ASN A 86 0.26 2.69 -6.00
CA ASN A 86 0.58 3.68 -7.03
C ASN A 86 -0.48 4.79 -7.15
N THR A 87 -1.63 4.65 -6.46
CA THR A 87 -2.70 5.67 -6.45
C THR A 87 -2.25 7.02 -5.90
N SER A 88 -1.27 7.01 -4.99
CA SER A 88 -0.70 8.23 -4.41
C SER A 88 0.33 8.95 -5.29
N MET A 89 0.92 8.28 -6.29
CA MET A 89 1.96 8.86 -7.16
C MET A 89 1.55 10.18 -7.81
N PRO A 90 0.37 10.30 -8.45
CA PRO A 90 -0.02 11.55 -9.10
C PRO A 90 -0.10 12.71 -8.11
N ILE A 91 -0.60 12.49 -6.89
CA ILE A 91 -0.76 13.52 -5.86
C ILE A 91 0.60 13.97 -5.34
N ILE A 92 1.50 13.03 -5.09
CA ILE A 92 2.86 13.33 -4.62
C ILE A 92 3.61 14.12 -5.67
N LEU A 93 3.60 13.68 -6.94
CA LEU A 93 4.27 14.39 -8.01
C LEU A 93 3.68 15.77 -8.25
N LEU A 94 2.35 15.90 -8.19
CA LEU A 94 1.65 17.17 -8.30
C LEU A 94 2.12 18.17 -7.23
N THR A 95 2.34 17.71 -6.00
CA THR A 95 2.82 18.55 -4.90
C THR A 95 4.28 18.95 -5.08
N ILE A 96 5.15 18.01 -5.46
CA ILE A 96 6.60 18.26 -5.63
C ILE A 96 6.86 19.14 -6.87
N ALA A 97 6.27 18.79 -8.02
CA ALA A 97 6.43 19.54 -9.26
C ALA A 97 5.92 20.98 -9.17
N ASN A 98 4.87 21.19 -8.36
CA ASN A 98 4.35 22.54 -8.09
C ASN A 98 5.39 23.44 -7.41
N SER A 99 6.18 22.90 -6.48
CA SER A 99 7.15 23.68 -5.71
C SER A 99 8.15 24.41 -6.59
N ASP A 100 8.79 23.70 -7.50
CA ASP A 100 9.83 24.27 -8.36
C ASP A 100 9.29 25.35 -9.29
N GLY A 101 8.16 25.07 -9.96
CA GLY A 101 7.52 26.04 -10.84
C GLY A 101 7.06 27.31 -10.13
N VAL A 102 6.50 27.18 -8.93
CA VAL A 102 6.08 28.33 -8.11
C VAL A 102 7.27 29.18 -7.70
N HIS A 103 8.38 28.56 -7.28
CA HIS A 103 9.59 29.31 -6.90
C HIS A 103 10.13 30.13 -8.07
N VAL A 104 10.21 29.56 -9.27
CA VAL A 104 10.68 30.28 -10.46
C VAL A 104 9.77 31.45 -10.79
N VAL A 105 8.44 31.24 -10.88
CA VAL A 105 7.49 32.31 -11.25
C VAL A 105 7.41 33.39 -10.19
N THR A 106 7.40 33.03 -8.92
CA THR A 106 7.33 34.00 -7.81
C THR A 106 8.59 34.86 -7.75
N LYS A 107 9.77 34.26 -7.88
CA LYS A 107 11.04 34.99 -7.89
C LYS A 107 11.14 35.88 -9.12
N PHE A 108 10.74 35.38 -10.31
CA PHE A 108 10.69 36.18 -11.53
C PHE A 108 9.81 37.43 -11.35
N PHE A 109 8.59 37.31 -10.79
CA PHE A 109 7.74 38.48 -10.54
C PHE A 109 8.37 39.48 -9.56
N ARG A 110 9.09 38.95 -8.56
CA ARG A 110 9.81 39.79 -7.62
C ARG A 110 10.96 40.55 -8.30
N GLU A 111 11.78 39.92 -9.14
CA GLU A 111 12.87 40.57 -9.86
C GLU A 111 12.35 41.57 -10.90
N MET A 112 11.25 41.23 -11.63
CA MET A 112 10.58 42.15 -12.55
C MET A 112 10.12 43.45 -11.91
N ARG A 113 9.81 43.43 -10.61
CA ARG A 113 9.40 44.62 -9.83
C ARG A 113 10.51 45.67 -9.79
N PHE A 114 11.77 45.23 -9.77
CA PHE A 114 12.95 46.10 -9.65
C PHE A 114 13.59 46.37 -11.02
N LYS A 115 13.73 45.35 -11.85
CA LYS A 115 14.52 45.43 -13.07
C LYS A 115 13.73 45.97 -14.27
N LYS A 116 12.43 45.71 -14.34
CA LYS A 116 11.54 46.10 -15.43
C LYS A 116 11.99 45.63 -16.84
N ASP A 117 12.86 44.63 -16.87
CA ASP A 117 13.31 43.94 -18.06
C ASP A 117 13.16 42.41 -17.87
N VAL A 118 12.51 41.75 -18.81
CA VAL A 118 12.16 40.31 -18.71
C VAL A 118 13.41 39.45 -18.68
N ARG A 119 14.38 39.76 -19.55
CA ARG A 119 15.60 38.97 -19.71
C ARG A 119 16.48 39.08 -18.48
N GLU A 120 16.73 40.32 -18.02
CA GLU A 120 17.54 40.59 -16.84
C GLU A 120 16.91 40.01 -15.57
N ALA A 121 15.57 40.13 -15.40
CA ALA A 121 14.85 39.55 -14.28
C ALA A 121 14.94 38.02 -14.30
N LEU A 122 14.86 37.40 -15.48
CA LEU A 122 14.92 35.95 -15.64
C LEU A 122 16.33 35.42 -15.36
N GLU A 123 17.38 36.07 -15.91
CA GLU A 123 18.78 35.74 -15.63
C GLU A 123 19.04 35.75 -14.11
N THR A 124 18.68 36.84 -13.40
CA THR A 124 18.85 36.93 -11.94
C THR A 124 18.04 35.85 -11.20
N THR A 125 16.84 35.52 -11.68
CA THR A 125 15.99 34.48 -11.10
C THR A 125 16.68 33.12 -11.21
N MET A 126 17.15 32.76 -12.39
CA MET A 126 17.76 31.45 -12.63
C MET A 126 19.11 31.32 -11.95
N ASP A 127 19.95 32.35 -11.96
CA ASP A 127 21.24 32.36 -11.25
C ASP A 127 21.07 32.09 -9.74
N SER A 128 19.98 32.58 -9.15
CA SER A 128 19.73 32.39 -7.71
C SER A 128 19.00 31.10 -7.36
N LEU A 129 18.22 30.52 -8.29
CA LEU A 129 17.35 29.37 -8.01
C LEU A 129 17.83 28.05 -8.61
N LEU A 130 18.62 28.06 -9.66
CA LEU A 130 18.98 26.83 -10.39
C LEU A 130 19.67 25.82 -9.47
N THR A 131 20.66 26.26 -8.68
CA THR A 131 21.39 25.40 -7.74
C THR A 131 20.48 24.88 -6.59
N PRO A 132 19.72 25.71 -5.88
CA PRO A 132 18.77 25.23 -4.86
C PRO A 132 17.72 24.24 -5.41
N ILE A 133 17.12 24.53 -6.56
CA ILE A 133 16.13 23.63 -7.18
C ILE A 133 16.77 22.32 -7.60
N PHE A 134 17.98 22.35 -8.18
CA PHE A 134 18.73 21.14 -8.52
C PHE A 134 19.01 20.28 -7.27
N LEU A 135 19.51 20.88 -6.19
CA LEU A 135 19.83 20.18 -4.96
C LEU A 135 18.57 19.55 -4.32
N THR A 136 17.46 20.29 -4.29
CA THR A 136 16.20 19.75 -3.76
C THR A 136 15.66 18.62 -4.62
N SER A 137 15.74 18.74 -5.94
CA SER A 137 15.28 17.70 -6.86
C SER A 137 16.16 16.45 -6.78
N ILE A 138 17.50 16.57 -6.78
CA ILE A 138 18.40 15.41 -6.74
C ILE A 138 18.32 14.66 -5.41
N THR A 139 18.16 15.37 -4.29
CA THR A 139 17.97 14.74 -2.98
C THR A 139 16.63 13.99 -2.91
N THR A 140 15.58 14.56 -3.50
CA THR A 140 14.26 13.92 -3.54
C THR A 140 14.25 12.72 -4.49
N ILE A 141 14.87 12.81 -5.65
CA ILE A 141 15.07 11.70 -6.60
C ILE A 141 15.82 10.57 -5.89
N ALA A 142 16.94 10.89 -5.23
CA ALA A 142 17.73 9.90 -4.50
C ALA A 142 16.92 9.20 -3.40
N ALA A 143 16.11 9.95 -2.65
CA ALA A 143 15.23 9.41 -1.62
C ALA A 143 14.20 8.42 -2.20
N PHE A 144 13.53 8.75 -3.30
CA PHE A 144 12.60 7.82 -3.95
C PHE A 144 13.30 6.62 -4.59
N LEU A 145 14.49 6.79 -5.16
CA LEU A 145 15.28 5.68 -5.69
C LEU A 145 15.67 4.66 -4.61
N THR A 146 15.78 5.04 -3.33
CA THR A 146 16.05 4.04 -2.27
C THR A 146 14.93 3.00 -2.14
N MET A 147 13.71 3.32 -2.59
CA MET A 147 12.61 2.35 -2.61
C MET A 147 12.85 1.18 -3.57
N THR A 148 13.76 1.34 -4.53
CA THR A 148 14.17 0.23 -5.43
C THR A 148 14.94 -0.89 -4.70
N LEU A 149 15.40 -0.64 -3.47
CA LEU A 149 16.01 -1.64 -2.60
C LEU A 149 14.96 -2.53 -1.88
N SER A 150 13.68 -2.22 -2.05
CA SER A 150 12.59 -2.98 -1.44
C SER A 150 12.43 -4.36 -2.08
N PRO A 151 12.11 -5.41 -1.29
CA PRO A 151 11.70 -6.71 -1.83
C PRO A 151 10.28 -6.68 -2.44
N LEU A 152 9.51 -5.59 -2.27
CA LEU A 152 8.18 -5.44 -2.83
C LEU A 152 8.25 -4.80 -4.22
N ASN A 153 7.92 -5.55 -5.26
CA ASN A 153 7.95 -5.06 -6.65
C ASN A 153 7.17 -3.76 -6.86
N SER A 154 6.02 -3.61 -6.20
CA SER A 154 5.23 -2.38 -6.29
C SER A 154 5.96 -1.15 -5.77
N LEU A 155 6.79 -1.27 -4.71
CA LEU A 155 7.60 -0.17 -4.19
C LEU A 155 8.80 0.15 -5.09
N VAL A 156 9.37 -0.86 -5.76
CA VAL A 156 10.44 -0.66 -6.75
C VAL A 156 9.94 0.21 -7.90
N GLY A 157 8.81 -0.17 -8.51
CA GLY A 157 8.19 0.61 -9.58
C GLY A 157 7.75 2.01 -9.14
N TYR A 158 7.20 2.10 -7.92
CA TYR A 158 6.81 3.36 -7.30
C TYR A 158 7.98 4.34 -7.21
N GLY A 159 9.10 3.91 -6.58
CA GLY A 159 10.27 4.76 -6.41
C GLY A 159 10.87 5.21 -7.73
N PHE A 160 10.95 4.30 -8.70
CA PHE A 160 11.52 4.60 -10.02
C PHE A 160 10.65 5.59 -10.82
N CYS A 161 9.34 5.36 -10.89
CA CYS A 161 8.43 6.22 -11.64
C CYS A 161 8.34 7.63 -11.05
N ILE A 162 8.24 7.77 -9.71
CA ILE A 162 8.24 9.11 -9.08
C ILE A 162 9.58 9.83 -9.31
N SER A 163 10.70 9.13 -9.17
CA SER A 163 12.03 9.72 -9.42
C SER A 163 12.14 10.28 -10.85
N LEU A 164 11.64 9.55 -11.83
CA LEU A 164 11.57 10.04 -13.20
C LEU A 164 10.62 11.23 -13.34
N GLY A 165 9.45 11.18 -12.69
CA GLY A 165 8.50 12.30 -12.68
C GLY A 165 9.11 13.58 -12.11
N ILE A 166 9.87 13.49 -11.03
CA ILE A 166 10.59 14.61 -10.41
C ILE A 166 11.70 15.11 -11.34
N THR A 167 12.43 14.20 -11.99
CA THR A 167 13.45 14.58 -12.98
C THR A 167 12.84 15.40 -14.11
N TRP A 168 11.70 14.98 -14.64
CA TRP A 168 10.96 15.75 -15.64
C TRP A 168 10.46 17.08 -15.09
N ALA A 169 9.93 17.12 -13.88
CA ALA A 169 9.49 18.37 -13.25
C ALA A 169 10.63 19.38 -13.11
N TRP A 170 11.80 18.91 -12.69
CA TRP A 170 13.02 19.73 -12.62
C TRP A 170 13.45 20.23 -13.99
N LEU A 171 13.53 19.37 -15.01
CA LEU A 171 13.90 19.77 -16.38
C LEU A 171 12.92 20.80 -16.95
N LEU A 172 11.62 20.58 -16.77
CA LEU A 172 10.59 21.47 -17.28
C LEU A 172 10.59 22.83 -16.54
N SER A 173 10.76 22.84 -15.22
CA SER A 173 10.83 24.09 -14.46
C SER A 173 12.14 24.85 -14.65
N SER A 174 13.24 24.18 -14.95
CA SER A 174 14.56 24.81 -15.14
C SER A 174 14.83 25.25 -16.58
N LEU A 175 14.22 24.58 -17.58
CA LEU A 175 14.49 24.86 -19.01
C LEU A 175 13.25 25.41 -19.73
N MET A 176 12.13 24.67 -19.69
CA MET A 176 10.93 25.03 -20.46
C MET A 176 10.23 26.25 -19.87
N LEU A 177 10.05 26.30 -18.55
CA LEU A 177 9.36 27.39 -17.88
C LEU A 177 10.05 28.74 -18.10
N PRO A 178 11.38 28.90 -17.92
CA PRO A 178 12.10 30.13 -18.26
C PRO A 178 11.96 30.53 -19.74
N ALA A 179 12.02 29.56 -20.65
CA ALA A 179 11.83 29.83 -22.08
C ALA A 179 10.44 30.40 -22.37
N ILE A 180 9.38 29.85 -21.79
CA ILE A 180 8.01 30.33 -21.96
C ILE A 180 7.83 31.72 -21.33
N ILE A 181 8.44 31.96 -20.16
CA ILE A 181 8.42 33.27 -19.49
C ILE A 181 9.07 34.33 -20.41
N ASN A 182 10.21 34.01 -21.04
CA ASN A 182 10.93 34.93 -21.93
C ASN A 182 10.16 35.25 -23.23
N LEU A 183 9.43 34.29 -23.77
CA LEU A 183 8.63 34.48 -24.99
C LEU A 183 7.37 35.32 -24.78
N LYS A 184 6.90 35.44 -23.55
CA LYS A 184 5.68 36.17 -23.22
C LYS A 184 5.92 37.66 -23.05
N LYS A 185 5.04 38.49 -23.64
CA LYS A 185 4.96 39.92 -23.32
C LYS A 185 4.24 40.12 -21.99
N TRP A 186 4.91 40.71 -21.02
CA TRP A 186 4.37 40.95 -19.69
C TRP A 186 3.88 42.39 -19.54
N ASP A 187 2.74 42.58 -18.85
CA ASP A 187 2.25 43.88 -18.45
C ASP A 187 2.93 44.27 -17.11
N TYR A 188 3.84 45.23 -17.15
CA TYR A 188 4.61 45.73 -16.00
C TYR A 188 3.72 46.35 -14.93
N ASN A 189 2.50 46.78 -15.24
CA ASN A 189 1.57 47.38 -14.30
C ASN A 189 0.65 46.33 -13.61
N SER A 190 0.82 45.08 -13.96
CA SER A 190 0.00 43.98 -13.38
C SER A 190 0.23 43.88 -11.86
N LYS A 191 -0.87 43.55 -11.12
CA LYS A 191 -0.82 43.36 -9.65
C LYS A 191 0.16 42.27 -9.22
N ALA A 192 0.41 41.28 -10.07
CA ALA A 192 1.36 40.21 -9.84
C ALA A 192 2.80 40.73 -9.72
N ILE A 193 3.17 41.74 -10.54
CA ILE A 193 4.50 42.34 -10.57
C ILE A 193 4.61 43.46 -9.55
N THR A 194 3.62 44.35 -9.46
CA THR A 194 3.73 45.59 -8.65
C THR A 194 3.53 45.39 -7.15
N MET A 195 2.79 44.36 -6.71
CA MET A 195 2.43 44.16 -5.30
C MET A 195 2.91 42.82 -4.77
N PRO A 196 3.51 42.77 -3.54
CA PRO A 196 3.87 41.52 -2.90
C PRO A 196 2.61 40.68 -2.62
N SER A 197 2.71 39.35 -2.80
CA SER A 197 1.61 38.41 -2.50
C SER A 197 1.29 38.40 -0.99
N LEU A 198 0.11 37.90 -0.60
CA LEU A 198 -0.22 37.73 0.82
C LEU A 198 0.77 36.77 1.49
N PHE A 199 1.17 35.71 0.80
CA PHE A 199 2.17 34.76 1.27
C PHE A 199 3.55 35.43 1.49
N GLU A 200 3.99 36.27 0.56
CA GLU A 200 5.25 37.03 0.69
C GLU A 200 5.25 37.92 1.93
N ARG A 201 4.10 38.55 2.24
CA ARG A 201 3.97 39.37 3.46
C ARG A 201 4.02 38.50 4.72
N TRP A 202 3.35 37.37 4.74
CA TRP A 202 3.35 36.42 5.88
C TRP A 202 4.75 35.86 6.15
N VAL A 203 5.45 35.44 5.10
CA VAL A 203 6.82 34.92 5.20
C VAL A 203 7.77 36.00 5.71
N ASN A 204 7.68 37.22 5.20
CA ASN A 204 8.50 38.34 5.68
C ASN A 204 8.22 38.69 7.15
N SER A 205 6.94 38.65 7.56
CA SER A 205 6.56 38.90 8.97
C SER A 205 7.05 37.77 9.88
N GLY A 206 6.94 36.50 9.44
CA GLY A 206 7.49 35.36 10.15
C GLY A 206 9.01 35.38 10.25
N GLY A 207 9.69 35.74 9.17
CA GLY A 207 11.14 35.92 9.16
C GLY A 207 11.61 37.00 10.16
N ALA A 208 10.92 38.13 10.23
CA ALA A 208 11.20 39.18 11.22
C ALA A 208 10.99 38.68 12.67
N MET A 209 9.98 37.85 12.92
CA MET A 209 9.74 37.23 14.22
C MET A 209 10.87 36.26 14.62
N VAL A 210 11.33 35.44 13.69
CA VAL A 210 12.46 34.51 13.92
C VAL A 210 13.74 35.27 14.29
N LEU A 211 14.05 36.35 13.56
CA LEU A 211 15.22 37.18 13.82
C LEU A 211 15.11 37.91 15.16
N LYS A 212 13.90 38.31 15.55
CA LYS A 212 13.67 39.06 16.82
C LYS A 212 13.70 38.14 18.04
N TYR A 213 13.20 36.88 17.91
CA TYR A 213 13.05 35.96 19.04
C TYR A 213 13.67 34.59 18.77
N PRO A 214 14.94 34.45 18.35
CA PRO A 214 15.52 33.20 17.90
C PRO A 214 15.50 32.10 18.98
N LYS A 215 15.76 32.44 20.24
CA LYS A 215 15.76 31.49 21.36
C LYS A 215 14.37 30.91 21.62
N HIS A 216 13.32 31.71 21.55
CA HIS A 216 11.93 31.21 21.75
C HIS A 216 11.50 30.32 20.60
N VAL A 217 11.82 30.69 19.35
CA VAL A 217 11.51 29.87 18.18
C VAL A 217 12.21 28.49 18.25
N PHE A 218 13.50 28.52 18.64
CA PHE A 218 14.28 27.29 18.84
C PHE A 218 13.71 26.42 19.97
N SER A 219 13.35 27.01 21.12
CA SER A 219 12.75 26.27 22.24
C SER A 219 11.41 25.64 21.87
N VAL A 220 10.54 26.38 21.16
CA VAL A 220 9.25 25.84 20.65
C VAL A 220 9.51 24.70 19.68
N GLY A 221 10.50 24.82 18.79
CA GLY A 221 10.90 23.75 17.89
C GLY A 221 11.31 22.47 18.63
N ILE A 222 12.17 22.60 19.66
CA ILE A 222 12.58 21.45 20.49
C ILE A 222 11.37 20.82 21.20
N ILE A 223 10.49 21.62 21.79
CA ILE A 223 9.29 21.10 22.47
C ILE A 223 8.42 20.31 21.49
N LEU A 224 8.19 20.82 20.28
CA LEU A 224 7.43 20.14 19.26
C LEU A 224 8.08 18.79 18.86
N VAL A 225 9.40 18.75 18.75
CA VAL A 225 10.13 17.50 18.46
C VAL A 225 9.98 16.50 19.61
N ILE A 226 10.11 16.94 20.86
CA ILE A 226 9.94 16.04 22.04
C ILE A 226 8.51 15.50 22.09
N VAL A 227 7.50 16.34 21.87
CA VAL A 227 6.09 15.91 21.81
C VAL A 227 5.89 14.92 20.66
N GLY A 228 6.46 15.16 19.48
CA GLY A 228 6.44 14.23 18.36
C GLY A 228 7.09 12.90 18.69
N LEU A 229 8.27 12.91 19.29
CA LEU A 229 8.99 11.70 19.71
C LEU A 229 8.18 10.88 20.73
N SER A 230 7.49 11.54 21.67
CA SER A 230 6.62 10.83 22.63
C SER A 230 5.46 10.09 21.96
N GLY A 231 5.03 10.54 20.80
CA GLY A 231 3.99 9.89 20.00
C GLY A 231 4.45 8.62 19.30
N LEU A 232 5.76 8.45 19.05
CA LEU A 232 6.28 7.26 18.35
C LEU A 232 5.96 5.95 19.11
N TYR A 233 5.97 5.99 20.43
CA TYR A 233 5.61 4.83 21.26
C TYR A 233 4.12 4.43 21.18
N LYS A 234 3.28 5.29 20.60
CA LYS A 234 1.83 5.04 20.43
C LYS A 234 1.46 4.65 19.00
N VAL A 235 2.45 4.58 18.11
CA VAL A 235 2.20 4.16 16.72
C VAL A 235 1.94 2.67 16.70
N THR A 236 0.72 2.29 16.31
CA THR A 236 0.34 0.90 16.05
C THR A 236 0.34 0.67 14.54
N VAL A 237 0.96 -0.43 14.11
CA VAL A 237 0.89 -0.86 12.71
C VAL A 237 -0.25 -1.86 12.60
N ASP A 238 -1.31 -1.49 11.91
CA ASP A 238 -2.44 -2.38 11.65
C ASP A 238 -2.75 -2.41 10.16
N VAL A 239 -2.69 -3.61 9.56
CA VAL A 239 -3.00 -3.87 8.15
C VAL A 239 -4.28 -4.73 8.09
N ASN A 240 -5.33 -4.24 8.72
CA ASN A 240 -6.64 -4.84 8.64
C ASN A 240 -7.26 -4.50 7.26
N LEU A 241 -7.50 -5.53 6.44
CA LEU A 241 -8.03 -5.37 5.08
C LEU A 241 -9.38 -4.63 5.07
N ALA A 242 -10.25 -4.87 6.06
CA ALA A 242 -11.53 -4.18 6.17
C ALA A 242 -11.36 -2.68 6.44
N SER A 243 -10.29 -2.27 7.12
CA SER A 243 -10.03 -0.87 7.46
C SER A 243 -9.57 -0.01 6.26
N PHE A 244 -9.14 -0.64 5.16
CA PHE A 244 -8.85 0.10 3.91
C PHE A 244 -10.10 0.71 3.28
N PHE A 245 -11.27 0.17 3.58
CA PHE A 245 -12.54 0.63 3.02
C PHE A 245 -13.31 1.47 4.04
N LYS A 246 -13.96 2.53 3.57
CA LYS A 246 -14.81 3.37 4.44
C LYS A 246 -16.03 2.57 4.92
N PRO A 247 -16.54 2.83 6.15
CA PRO A 247 -17.84 2.34 6.58
C PRO A 247 -18.93 2.70 5.57
N GLY A 248 -19.84 1.75 5.27
CA GLY A 248 -20.91 1.94 4.27
C GLY A 248 -20.48 1.64 2.83
N THR A 249 -19.26 1.16 2.60
CA THR A 249 -18.90 0.58 1.29
C THR A 249 -19.35 -0.89 1.24
N GLU A 250 -19.85 -1.32 0.07
CA GLU A 250 -20.37 -2.67 -0.12
C GLU A 250 -19.38 -3.77 0.30
N ILE A 251 -18.09 -3.60 -0.01
CA ILE A 251 -17.04 -4.54 0.40
C ILE A 251 -16.92 -4.63 1.93
N ARG A 252 -16.87 -3.49 2.62
CA ARG A 252 -16.71 -3.47 4.07
C ARG A 252 -17.93 -4.02 4.79
N ASP A 253 -19.12 -3.64 4.32
CA ASP A 253 -20.38 -4.10 4.91
C ASP A 253 -20.57 -5.59 4.66
N SER A 254 -20.18 -6.10 3.50
CA SER A 254 -20.18 -7.54 3.22
C SER A 254 -19.17 -8.32 4.06
N MET A 255 -17.95 -7.79 4.26
CA MET A 255 -16.96 -8.41 5.15
C MET A 255 -17.48 -8.46 6.60
N ALA A 256 -18.08 -7.36 7.09
CA ALA A 256 -18.66 -7.32 8.42
C ALA A 256 -19.80 -8.32 8.57
N PHE A 257 -20.68 -8.44 7.56
CA PHE A 257 -21.74 -9.43 7.56
C PHE A 257 -21.19 -10.86 7.59
N MET A 258 -20.15 -11.16 6.82
CA MET A 258 -19.50 -12.47 6.83
C MET A 258 -18.83 -12.77 8.18
N ASP A 259 -18.27 -11.77 8.84
CA ASP A 259 -17.64 -11.93 10.16
C ASP A 259 -18.67 -12.13 11.29
N ASP A 260 -19.80 -11.44 11.22
CA ASP A 260 -20.80 -11.44 12.29
C ASP A 260 -21.81 -12.60 12.14
N GLU A 261 -22.25 -12.90 10.92
CA GLU A 261 -23.37 -13.82 10.65
C GLU A 261 -22.94 -15.14 10.00
N MET A 262 -21.68 -15.25 9.54
CA MET A 262 -21.18 -16.42 8.81
C MET A 262 -19.86 -16.96 9.40
N THR A 263 -19.03 -17.54 8.57
CA THR A 263 -17.80 -18.25 8.97
C THR A 263 -16.55 -17.39 9.03
N GLY A 264 -16.68 -16.06 8.86
CA GLY A 264 -15.55 -15.14 8.80
C GLY A 264 -15.09 -14.84 7.37
N SER A 265 -14.26 -13.82 7.23
CA SER A 265 -13.87 -13.26 5.93
C SER A 265 -12.40 -13.50 5.56
N ILE A 266 -11.59 -14.06 6.46
CA ILE A 266 -10.17 -14.36 6.22
C ILE A 266 -9.84 -15.82 6.53
N ASP A 267 -8.82 -16.35 5.83
CA ASP A 267 -8.45 -17.76 5.93
C ASP A 267 -6.97 -17.96 6.29
N LEU A 268 -6.71 -19.02 7.05
CA LEU A 268 -5.42 -19.66 7.19
C LEU A 268 -5.51 -21.03 6.55
N ARG A 269 -4.53 -21.42 5.75
CA ARG A 269 -4.44 -22.71 5.10
C ARG A 269 -3.15 -23.41 5.50
N ILE A 270 -3.25 -24.69 5.80
CA ILE A 270 -2.10 -25.51 6.17
C ILE A 270 -2.05 -26.69 5.20
N ARG A 271 -1.01 -26.72 4.39
CA ARG A 271 -0.73 -27.80 3.45
C ARG A 271 0.09 -28.86 4.20
N VAL A 272 -0.38 -30.09 4.16
CA VAL A 272 0.25 -31.24 4.81
C VAL A 272 0.61 -32.26 3.75
N GLU A 273 1.89 -32.58 3.57
CA GLU A 273 2.35 -33.67 2.71
C GLU A 273 2.53 -34.96 3.51
N GLY A 274 1.93 -36.05 3.03
CA GLY A 274 2.02 -37.35 3.68
C GLY A 274 0.92 -38.28 3.20
N ASP A 275 0.94 -39.55 3.62
CA ASP A 275 -0.11 -40.55 3.28
C ASP A 275 -1.42 -40.24 4.02
N LEU A 276 -2.38 -39.61 3.34
CA LEU A 276 -3.69 -39.29 3.89
C LEU A 276 -4.57 -40.49 4.17
N LYS A 277 -4.10 -41.71 3.85
CA LYS A 277 -4.74 -42.97 4.27
C LYS A 277 -4.16 -43.52 5.57
N ASP A 278 -3.11 -42.86 6.12
CA ASP A 278 -2.56 -43.21 7.42
C ASP A 278 -3.43 -42.64 8.55
N PRO A 279 -3.98 -43.50 9.43
CA PRO A 279 -4.74 -43.05 10.60
C PRO A 279 -3.99 -42.07 11.51
N ALA A 280 -2.67 -42.25 11.65
CA ALA A 280 -1.86 -41.40 12.54
C ALA A 280 -1.79 -39.96 12.02
N LEU A 281 -1.59 -39.76 10.72
CA LEU A 281 -1.56 -38.46 10.09
C LEU A 281 -2.93 -37.76 10.18
N LEU A 282 -4.03 -38.46 9.85
CA LEU A 282 -5.37 -37.88 9.95
C LEU A 282 -5.74 -37.48 11.38
N LYS A 283 -5.33 -38.26 12.39
CA LYS A 283 -5.55 -37.91 13.81
C LYS A 283 -4.74 -36.69 14.22
N ARG A 284 -3.51 -36.50 13.72
CA ARG A 284 -2.73 -35.28 13.93
C ARG A 284 -3.41 -34.06 13.29
N MET A 285 -3.94 -34.21 12.08
CA MET A 285 -4.73 -33.14 11.42
C MET A 285 -5.98 -32.80 12.24
N ASP A 286 -6.73 -33.77 12.72
CA ASP A 286 -7.91 -33.58 13.56
C ASP A 286 -7.58 -32.89 14.90
N SER A 287 -6.46 -33.27 15.51
CA SER A 287 -5.97 -32.62 16.73
C SER A 287 -5.55 -31.17 16.49
N LEU A 288 -4.95 -30.87 15.32
CA LEU A 288 -4.61 -29.50 14.92
C LEU A 288 -5.86 -28.62 14.77
N LEU A 289 -6.92 -29.15 14.14
CA LEU A 289 -8.21 -28.46 14.00
C LEU A 289 -8.77 -28.10 15.39
N SER A 290 -8.87 -29.11 16.27
CA SER A 290 -9.37 -28.92 17.63
C SER A 290 -8.52 -27.94 18.45
N PHE A 291 -7.19 -27.98 18.28
CA PHE A 291 -6.28 -27.05 18.95
C PHE A 291 -6.54 -25.61 18.50
N VAL A 292 -6.67 -25.37 17.19
CA VAL A 292 -6.89 -24.04 16.64
C VAL A 292 -8.23 -23.46 17.07
N GLU A 293 -9.32 -24.26 17.04
CA GLU A 293 -10.66 -23.86 17.47
C GLU A 293 -10.71 -23.52 18.97
N THR A 294 -10.00 -24.27 19.80
CA THR A 294 -10.03 -24.08 21.27
C THR A 294 -9.21 -22.86 21.69
N ASN A 295 -8.14 -22.54 20.97
CA ASN A 295 -7.17 -21.53 21.42
C ASN A 295 -7.35 -20.15 20.76
N ASN A 296 -8.33 -19.97 19.85
CA ASN A 296 -8.60 -18.68 19.25
C ASN A 296 -10.11 -18.46 18.99
N GLU A 297 -10.72 -17.56 19.76
CA GLU A 297 -12.14 -17.25 19.70
C GLU A 297 -12.59 -16.61 18.36
N LYS A 298 -11.64 -16.09 17.55
CA LYS A 298 -11.94 -15.53 16.23
C LYS A 298 -12.00 -16.59 15.13
N VAL A 299 -11.56 -17.80 15.42
CA VAL A 299 -11.72 -18.94 14.50
C VAL A 299 -13.18 -19.38 14.54
N SER A 300 -13.81 -19.34 13.40
CA SER A 300 -15.23 -19.68 13.27
C SER A 300 -15.45 -21.13 12.86
N VAL A 301 -14.66 -21.60 11.89
CA VAL A 301 -14.78 -22.96 11.32
C VAL A 301 -13.41 -23.45 10.87
N THR A 302 -13.16 -24.73 11.16
CA THR A 302 -12.04 -25.46 10.57
C THR A 302 -12.53 -26.69 9.82
N TYR A 303 -11.89 -27.01 8.71
CA TYR A 303 -12.20 -28.22 7.97
C TYR A 303 -10.99 -28.78 7.22
N SER A 304 -11.01 -30.09 7.09
CA SER A 304 -10.02 -30.86 6.34
C SER A 304 -10.60 -32.20 5.94
N ILE A 305 -9.82 -33.00 5.24
CA ILE A 305 -10.20 -34.38 4.91
C ILE A 305 -10.45 -35.23 6.17
N ALA A 306 -9.84 -34.89 7.31
CA ALA A 306 -10.06 -35.60 8.58
C ALA A 306 -11.54 -35.51 9.03
N ASN A 307 -12.17 -34.32 8.88
CA ASN A 307 -13.59 -34.12 9.20
C ASN A 307 -14.49 -34.99 8.29
N ILE A 308 -14.16 -35.04 6.97
CA ILE A 308 -14.92 -35.85 6.00
C ILE A 308 -14.80 -37.34 6.33
N VAL A 309 -13.58 -37.81 6.66
CA VAL A 309 -13.38 -39.22 7.07
C VAL A 309 -14.17 -39.57 8.34
N LYS A 310 -14.23 -38.65 9.34
CA LYS A 310 -15.07 -38.85 10.55
C LYS A 310 -16.55 -38.98 10.18
N GLN A 311 -17.06 -38.09 9.34
CA GLN A 311 -18.46 -38.12 8.90
C GLN A 311 -18.77 -39.37 8.10
N MET A 312 -17.93 -39.75 7.10
CA MET A 312 -18.10 -40.97 6.34
C MET A 312 -18.11 -42.19 7.26
N HIS A 313 -17.19 -42.27 8.23
CA HIS A 313 -17.14 -43.38 9.18
C HIS A 313 -18.44 -43.50 9.97
N ARG A 314 -18.96 -42.40 10.48
CA ARG A 314 -20.23 -42.35 11.19
C ARG A 314 -21.40 -42.83 10.32
N ILE A 315 -21.52 -42.30 9.08
CA ILE A 315 -22.60 -42.61 8.15
C ILE A 315 -22.59 -44.11 7.82
N VAL A 316 -21.41 -44.69 7.51
CA VAL A 316 -21.27 -46.12 7.18
C VAL A 316 -21.61 -47.04 8.38
N MET A 317 -21.52 -46.49 9.60
CA MET A 317 -21.84 -47.23 10.83
C MET A 317 -23.23 -46.85 11.39
N ASP A 318 -24.23 -46.77 10.51
CA ASP A 318 -25.64 -46.50 10.80
C ASP A 318 -25.89 -45.16 11.49
N ASP A 319 -25.09 -44.16 11.17
CA ASP A 319 -25.15 -42.78 11.73
C ASP A 319 -24.99 -42.72 13.27
N ASP A 320 -24.33 -43.72 13.87
CA ASP A 320 -24.09 -43.78 15.32
C ASP A 320 -22.97 -42.78 15.71
N PRO A 321 -23.22 -41.74 16.55
CA PRO A 321 -22.25 -40.73 16.93
C PRO A 321 -20.96 -41.26 17.53
N LYS A 322 -20.96 -42.47 18.12
CA LYS A 322 -19.73 -43.07 18.67
C LYS A 322 -18.66 -43.36 17.62
N TYR A 323 -19.05 -43.43 16.34
CA TYR A 323 -18.16 -43.65 15.21
C TYR A 323 -17.76 -42.35 14.48
N GLU A 324 -18.12 -41.17 14.99
CA GLU A 324 -17.62 -39.89 14.48
C GLU A 324 -16.16 -39.67 14.90
N LYS A 325 -15.31 -40.54 14.42
CA LYS A 325 -13.87 -40.57 14.70
C LYS A 325 -13.10 -41.21 13.54
N ILE A 326 -11.82 -40.88 13.46
CA ILE A 326 -10.94 -41.48 12.47
C ILE A 326 -10.74 -42.97 12.77
N PRO A 327 -10.97 -43.87 11.80
CA PRO A 327 -10.69 -45.30 11.97
C PRO A 327 -9.23 -45.58 12.29
N ASP A 328 -8.95 -46.58 13.14
CA ASP A 328 -7.59 -46.95 13.51
C ASP A 328 -6.85 -47.79 12.45
N GLN A 329 -7.55 -48.25 11.45
CA GLN A 329 -7.00 -49.10 10.38
C GLN A 329 -6.97 -48.39 9.04
N ARG A 330 -5.79 -48.34 8.40
CA ARG A 330 -5.60 -47.76 7.05
C ARG A 330 -6.56 -48.38 6.01
N GLY A 331 -6.81 -49.71 6.07
CA GLY A 331 -7.73 -50.36 5.17
C GLY A 331 -9.16 -49.85 5.27
N LYS A 332 -9.66 -49.50 6.45
CA LYS A 332 -10.98 -48.90 6.64
C LYS A 332 -11.05 -47.49 6.00
N ILE A 333 -10.02 -46.67 6.16
CA ILE A 333 -9.94 -45.33 5.54
C ILE A 333 -9.92 -45.46 4.03
N ASN A 334 -9.11 -46.38 3.48
CA ASN A 334 -9.08 -46.63 2.04
C ASN A 334 -10.46 -47.08 1.50
N ASN A 335 -11.18 -47.94 2.24
CA ASN A 335 -12.53 -48.35 1.87
C ASN A 335 -13.51 -47.17 1.88
N LEU A 336 -13.44 -46.27 2.85
CA LEU A 336 -14.27 -45.07 2.88
C LEU A 336 -14.03 -44.19 1.65
N PHE A 337 -12.78 -43.96 1.26
CA PHE A 337 -12.45 -43.19 0.05
C PHE A 337 -12.94 -43.90 -1.22
N THR A 338 -12.81 -45.25 -1.28
CA THR A 338 -13.31 -46.04 -2.42
C THR A 338 -14.84 -45.96 -2.52
N MET A 339 -15.54 -46.07 -1.39
CA MET A 339 -17.00 -45.93 -1.35
C MET A 339 -17.44 -44.53 -1.80
N TYR A 340 -16.74 -43.49 -1.36
CA TYR A 340 -17.00 -42.12 -1.77
C TYR A 340 -16.81 -41.95 -3.28
N SER A 341 -15.70 -42.43 -3.83
CA SER A 341 -15.42 -42.33 -5.28
C SER A 341 -16.39 -43.10 -6.16
N MET A 342 -17.09 -44.12 -5.63
CA MET A 342 -18.14 -44.87 -6.33
C MET A 342 -19.52 -44.19 -6.25
N SER A 343 -19.80 -43.40 -5.25
CA SER A 343 -21.10 -42.79 -4.97
C SER A 343 -21.18 -41.30 -5.15
N GLY A 344 -20.05 -40.61 -5.10
CA GLY A 344 -19.91 -39.17 -5.22
C GLY A 344 -19.07 -38.76 -6.43
N ASP A 345 -18.93 -37.47 -6.65
CA ASP A 345 -17.98 -36.91 -7.61
C ASP A 345 -16.58 -36.84 -6.96
N PRO A 346 -15.56 -37.49 -7.54
CA PRO A 346 -14.18 -37.40 -7.05
C PRO A 346 -13.66 -35.94 -6.94
N ASP A 347 -14.18 -35.04 -7.79
CA ASP A 347 -13.80 -33.64 -7.80
C ASP A 347 -14.30 -32.88 -6.56
N ASP A 348 -15.29 -33.36 -5.82
CA ASP A 348 -15.77 -32.75 -4.57
C ASP A 348 -14.66 -32.69 -3.49
N LEU A 349 -13.71 -33.62 -3.51
CA LEU A 349 -12.58 -33.63 -2.57
C LEU A 349 -11.36 -32.87 -3.07
N SER A 350 -11.35 -32.40 -4.30
CA SER A 350 -10.20 -31.73 -4.94
C SER A 350 -9.77 -30.45 -4.24
N THR A 351 -10.66 -29.83 -3.46
CA THR A 351 -10.35 -28.66 -2.64
C THR A 351 -9.64 -28.98 -1.32
N LEU A 352 -9.62 -30.25 -0.92
CA LEU A 352 -9.08 -30.73 0.36
C LEU A 352 -7.89 -31.66 0.20
N ILE A 353 -7.81 -32.41 -0.91
CA ILE A 353 -6.77 -33.42 -1.17
C ILE A 353 -6.43 -33.50 -2.65
N ASP A 354 -5.22 -33.98 -2.94
CA ASP A 354 -4.80 -34.35 -4.28
C ASP A 354 -5.34 -35.76 -4.70
N TYR A 355 -5.25 -36.07 -5.99
CA TYR A 355 -5.71 -37.35 -6.52
C TYR A 355 -4.93 -38.58 -5.99
N ASP A 356 -3.68 -38.37 -5.58
CA ASP A 356 -2.81 -39.43 -5.07
C ASP A 356 -2.95 -39.66 -3.56
N TYR A 357 -3.76 -38.83 -2.87
CA TYR A 357 -3.92 -38.84 -1.41
C TYR A 357 -2.60 -38.60 -0.68
N SER A 358 -1.74 -37.79 -1.27
CA SER A 358 -0.40 -37.47 -0.77
C SER A 358 -0.29 -36.05 -0.21
N VAL A 359 -1.22 -35.17 -0.55
CA VAL A 359 -1.29 -33.80 -0.07
C VAL A 359 -2.67 -33.50 0.46
N GLY A 360 -2.75 -33.03 1.69
CA GLY A 360 -3.99 -32.57 2.32
C GLY A 360 -3.94 -31.09 2.67
N LEU A 361 -5.11 -30.44 2.60
CA LEU A 361 -5.29 -29.05 2.99
C LEU A 361 -6.16 -28.97 4.25
N VAL A 362 -5.66 -28.31 5.27
CA VAL A 362 -6.43 -27.85 6.43
C VAL A 362 -6.78 -26.40 6.20
N THR A 363 -8.05 -26.07 6.24
CA THR A 363 -8.56 -24.71 6.09
C THR A 363 -9.15 -24.24 7.42
N VAL A 364 -8.75 -23.05 7.83
CA VAL A 364 -9.23 -22.36 9.02
C VAL A 364 -9.86 -21.04 8.56
N LEU A 365 -11.15 -20.89 8.77
CA LEU A 365 -11.86 -19.63 8.51
C LEU A 365 -11.98 -18.84 9.81
N SER A 366 -11.69 -17.57 9.75
CA SER A 366 -11.73 -16.70 10.91
C SER A 366 -12.31 -15.32 10.61
N ARG A 367 -12.77 -14.66 11.66
CA ARG A 367 -13.11 -13.24 11.61
C ARG A 367 -11.86 -12.42 11.41
N VAL A 368 -12.03 -11.19 10.95
CA VAL A 368 -10.93 -10.23 10.81
C VAL A 368 -10.18 -10.06 12.13
N MET A 369 -8.86 -10.14 12.04
CA MET A 369 -7.91 -9.99 13.14
C MET A 369 -7.12 -8.71 12.99
N THR A 370 -6.72 -8.11 14.12
CA THR A 370 -5.69 -7.06 14.13
C THR A 370 -4.32 -7.65 13.76
N THR A 371 -3.40 -6.81 13.35
CA THR A 371 -2.05 -7.26 13.00
C THR A 371 -1.38 -8.03 14.15
N GLU A 372 -1.54 -7.59 15.40
CA GLU A 372 -0.98 -8.26 16.59
C GLU A 372 -1.58 -9.66 16.79
N GLU A 373 -2.91 -9.78 16.63
CA GLU A 373 -3.61 -11.07 16.70
C GLU A 373 -3.15 -12.01 15.58
N VAL A 374 -2.98 -11.51 14.35
CA VAL A 374 -2.45 -12.28 13.21
C VAL A 374 -1.06 -12.84 13.52
N PHE A 375 -0.14 -12.00 14.05
CA PHE A 375 1.20 -12.47 14.42
C PHE A 375 1.15 -13.55 15.48
N SER A 376 0.41 -13.32 16.55
CA SER A 376 0.26 -14.27 17.67
C SER A 376 -0.35 -15.59 17.20
N PHE A 377 -1.36 -15.52 16.34
CA PHE A 377 -2.05 -16.70 15.81
C PHE A 377 -1.14 -17.55 14.91
N VAL A 378 -0.41 -16.93 13.98
CA VAL A 378 0.49 -17.66 13.09
C VAL A 378 1.66 -18.29 13.87
N VAL A 379 2.18 -17.59 14.89
CA VAL A 379 3.22 -18.16 15.79
C VAL A 379 2.68 -19.36 16.54
N MET A 380 1.50 -19.25 17.16
CA MET A 380 0.84 -20.33 17.89
C MET A 380 0.65 -21.59 17.02
N VAL A 381 0.12 -21.43 15.80
CA VAL A 381 -0.07 -22.54 14.85
C VAL A 381 1.27 -23.13 14.41
N SER A 382 2.26 -22.30 14.10
CA SER A 382 3.59 -22.75 13.66
C SER A 382 4.32 -23.54 14.75
N ASP A 383 4.21 -23.13 16.01
CA ASP A 383 4.83 -23.82 17.14
C ASP A 383 4.15 -25.17 17.45
N TYR A 384 2.81 -25.23 17.28
CA TYR A 384 2.09 -26.51 17.35
C TYR A 384 2.56 -27.46 16.24
N ILE A 385 2.66 -26.99 14.99
CA ILE A 385 3.12 -27.79 13.86
C ILE A 385 4.53 -28.32 14.12
N LYS A 386 5.46 -27.48 14.53
CA LYS A 386 6.84 -27.89 14.86
C LYS A 386 6.88 -28.96 15.95
N SER A 387 5.97 -28.92 16.91
CA SER A 387 5.94 -29.84 18.04
C SER A 387 5.32 -31.20 17.68
N TYR A 388 4.32 -31.21 16.82
CA TYR A 388 3.50 -32.39 16.56
C TYR A 388 3.66 -33.00 15.14
N PHE A 389 4.32 -32.30 14.20
CA PHE A 389 4.58 -32.74 12.83
C PHE A 389 6.11 -32.78 12.55
N ASN A 390 6.88 -33.36 13.47
CA ASN A 390 8.33 -33.36 13.46
C ASN A 390 9.01 -34.57 12.79
N ASP A 391 8.22 -35.51 12.25
CA ASP A 391 8.71 -36.80 11.68
C ASP A 391 9.17 -36.67 10.21
N GLY A 392 9.66 -35.51 9.78
CA GLY A 392 10.08 -35.26 8.40
C GLY A 392 8.92 -34.97 7.45
N LEU A 393 7.69 -34.79 7.95
CA LEU A 393 6.55 -34.35 7.16
C LEU A 393 6.73 -32.89 6.74
N GLN A 394 6.47 -32.59 5.48
CA GLN A 394 6.44 -31.21 5.01
C GLN A 394 5.06 -30.62 5.31
N VAL A 395 5.06 -29.56 6.15
CA VAL A 395 3.85 -28.82 6.51
C VAL A 395 4.09 -27.33 6.31
N ASP A 396 3.33 -26.76 5.38
CA ASP A 396 3.45 -25.36 4.98
C ASP A 396 2.20 -24.58 5.42
N VAL A 397 2.42 -23.44 6.08
CA VAL A 397 1.35 -22.54 6.52
C VAL A 397 1.23 -21.39 5.53
N THR A 398 0.04 -21.15 5.00
CA THR A 398 -0.28 -20.12 3.99
C THR A 398 -1.69 -19.55 4.22
N GLY A 399 -2.25 -18.87 3.24
CA GLY A 399 -3.57 -18.23 3.31
C GLY A 399 -3.48 -16.72 3.55
N MET A 400 -4.63 -16.06 3.56
CA MET A 400 -4.69 -14.59 3.66
C MET A 400 -4.03 -14.06 4.93
N ILE A 401 -4.19 -14.78 6.05
CA ILE A 401 -3.58 -14.41 7.35
C ILE A 401 -2.06 -14.35 7.25
N VAL A 402 -1.42 -15.32 6.59
CA VAL A 402 0.04 -15.34 6.40
C VAL A 402 0.47 -14.24 5.44
N VAL A 403 -0.28 -14.01 4.36
CA VAL A 403 -0.01 -12.93 3.41
C VAL A 403 -0.03 -11.57 4.12
N ILE A 404 -1.01 -11.32 4.98
CA ILE A 404 -1.10 -10.09 5.77
C ILE A 404 0.13 -9.94 6.68
N ARG A 405 0.49 -10.99 7.44
CA ARG A 405 1.68 -11.00 8.31
C ARG A 405 2.95 -10.65 7.54
N ASP A 406 3.20 -11.34 6.45
CA ASP A 406 4.44 -11.19 5.68
C ASP A 406 4.49 -9.83 4.97
N MET A 407 3.35 -9.33 4.49
CA MET A 407 3.22 -7.99 3.92
C MET A 407 3.58 -6.91 4.94
N VAL A 408 3.11 -7.02 6.19
CA VAL A 408 3.47 -6.09 7.27
C VAL A 408 4.98 -6.10 7.53
N ILE A 409 5.59 -7.28 7.67
CA ILE A 409 7.04 -7.43 7.89
C ILE A 409 7.82 -6.77 6.75
N LEU A 410 7.42 -7.05 5.50
CA LEU A 410 8.10 -6.52 4.32
C LEU A 410 7.94 -5.00 4.22
N ILE A 411 6.77 -4.45 4.52
CA ILE A 411 6.53 -3.00 4.52
C ILE A 411 7.39 -2.31 5.57
N ILE A 412 7.40 -2.82 6.81
CA ILE A 412 8.21 -2.24 7.90
C ILE A 412 9.69 -2.28 7.54
N ARG A 413 10.18 -3.42 7.09
CA ARG A 413 11.60 -3.59 6.70
C ARG A 413 11.98 -2.67 5.54
N SER A 414 11.16 -2.61 4.50
CA SER A 414 11.40 -1.75 3.34
C SER A 414 11.40 -0.28 3.70
N SER A 415 10.41 0.16 4.49
CA SER A 415 10.30 1.56 4.91
C SER A 415 11.49 1.97 5.78
N SER A 416 11.88 1.13 6.74
CA SER A 416 13.04 1.38 7.59
C SER A 416 14.34 1.47 6.78
N LEU A 417 14.56 0.54 5.86
CA LEU A 417 15.73 0.54 4.98
C LEU A 417 15.77 1.79 4.09
N SER A 418 14.63 2.15 3.49
CA SER A 418 14.51 3.33 2.62
C SER A 418 14.75 4.62 3.39
N ILE A 419 14.22 4.77 4.61
CA ILE A 419 14.45 5.94 5.45
C ILE A 419 15.93 6.09 5.81
N ILE A 420 16.57 5.03 6.29
CA ILE A 420 17.98 5.06 6.68
C ILE A 420 18.86 5.37 5.45
N SER A 421 18.62 4.68 4.33
CA SER A 421 19.40 4.89 3.10
C SER A 421 19.22 6.30 2.55
N SER A 422 17.99 6.85 2.56
CA SER A 422 17.73 8.21 2.09
C SER A 422 18.41 9.26 2.95
N LEU A 423 18.38 9.10 4.28
CA LEU A 423 19.07 10.03 5.20
C LEU A 423 20.59 10.03 4.96
N LEU A 424 21.20 8.85 4.75
CA LEU A 424 22.62 8.76 4.44
C LEU A 424 22.96 9.42 3.10
N ILE A 425 22.19 9.15 2.04
CA ILE A 425 22.42 9.72 0.72
C ILE A 425 22.22 11.25 0.74
N ILE A 426 21.15 11.73 1.36
CA ILE A 426 20.89 13.16 1.50
C ILE A 426 22.02 13.83 2.29
N GLY A 427 22.50 13.21 3.38
CA GLY A 427 23.63 13.70 4.15
C GLY A 427 24.91 13.85 3.31
N ILE A 428 25.19 12.89 2.43
CA ILE A 428 26.34 12.95 1.50
C ILE A 428 26.16 14.04 0.43
N ILE A 429 24.96 14.19 -0.12
CA ILE A 429 24.70 15.22 -1.16
C ILE A 429 24.75 16.64 -0.58
N ALA A 430 24.36 16.80 0.70
CA ALA A 430 24.29 18.09 1.37
C ALA A 430 25.62 18.52 2.02
N SER A 431 26.60 17.61 2.17
CA SER A 431 27.94 17.91 2.70
C SER A 431 28.89 18.44 1.63
#